data_c554c9a711a430ab46ef2bd12b6d9825
#
_entry.id   c554c9a711a430ab46ef2bd12b6d9825
#
_cell.length_a   1.000
_cell.length_b   1.000
_cell.length_c   1.000
_cell.angle_alpha   90.00
_cell.angle_beta   90.00
_cell.angle_gamma   90.00
#
_symmetry.space_group_name_H-M   'P 1'
#
loop_
_entity.id
_entity.type
_entity.pdbx_description
1 polymer ?
#
loop_
_entity_poly.entity_id
_entity_poly.type
_entity_poly.pdbx_seq_one_letter_code
_entity_poly.pdbx_strand_id
1 'polypeptide(L)'
;MKLKLILLGSLSPLIGLLIFFLQLQVPFHGIKYLVILAIMSAVFLAYFFFCAFFFSSKQHKKNSLYFFVTPFILFLVNFIGWIQKYVVLALIVSGVSAPFHYVLPDLIFPGDKYYLIMSIFPLVICWIAFKIGERVGIYFKERI
;
A
#
# COMPACT_ATOMS: atom_id res chain seq x y z
N MET A 1 8.77 2.80 20.15
CA MET A 1 7.73 3.18 19.18
C MET A 1 8.24 3.18 17.74
N LYS A 2 9.35 3.85 17.43
CA LYS A 2 9.92 3.92 16.05
C LYS A 2 10.14 2.55 15.41
N LEU A 3 10.78 1.62 16.12
CA LEU A 3 11.05 0.27 15.63
C LEU A 3 9.76 -0.50 15.28
N LYS A 4 8.70 -0.38 16.09
CA LYS A 4 7.40 -1.00 15.82
C LYS A 4 6.79 -0.48 14.52
N LEU A 5 6.89 0.83 14.26
CA LEU A 5 6.39 1.43 13.02
C LEU A 5 7.18 0.96 11.79
N ILE A 6 8.51 0.86 11.90
CA ILE A 6 9.34 0.31 10.83
C ILE A 6 8.98 -1.15 10.55
N LEU A 7 8.80 -1.97 11.58
CA LEU A 7 8.40 -3.38 11.44
C LEU A 7 7.03 -3.51 10.77
N LEU A 8 6.03 -2.73 11.21
CA LEU A 8 4.71 -2.73 10.59
C LEU A 8 4.77 -2.24 9.13
N GLY A 9 5.57 -1.21 8.85
CA GLY A 9 5.81 -0.76 7.48
C GLY A 9 6.46 -1.83 6.62
N SER A 10 7.39 -2.61 7.20
CA SER A 10 8.06 -3.73 6.52
C SER A 10 7.14 -4.92 6.26
N LEU A 11 6.05 -5.08 7.03
CA LEU A 11 5.02 -6.09 6.79
C LEU A 11 4.08 -5.69 5.64
N SER A 12 3.95 -4.41 5.33
CA SER A 12 3.00 -3.94 4.31
C SER A 12 3.21 -4.56 2.93
N PRO A 13 4.43 -4.76 2.39
CA PRO A 13 4.64 -5.45 1.12
C PRO A 13 4.19 -6.91 1.15
N LEU A 14 4.40 -7.61 2.27
CA LEU A 14 3.97 -9.01 2.44
C LEU A 14 2.44 -9.12 2.47
N ILE A 15 1.77 -8.22 3.19
CA ILE A 15 0.30 -8.15 3.21
C ILE A 15 -0.23 -7.81 1.82
N GLY A 16 0.40 -6.88 1.12
CA GLY A 16 0.04 -6.52 -0.25
C GLY A 16 0.16 -7.70 -1.21
N LEU A 17 1.25 -8.48 -1.12
CA LEU A 17 1.42 -9.72 -1.90
C LEU A 17 0.35 -10.75 -1.57
N LEU A 18 0.05 -10.95 -0.29
CA LEU A 18 -1.01 -11.87 0.12
C LEU A 18 -2.34 -11.50 -0.52
N ILE A 19 -2.72 -10.22 -0.45
CA ILE A 19 -3.95 -9.70 -1.07
C ILE A 19 -3.91 -9.91 -2.59
N PHE A 20 -2.79 -9.64 -3.23
CA PHE A 20 -2.62 -9.86 -4.67
C PHE A 20 -2.82 -11.32 -5.05
N PHE A 21 -2.24 -12.27 -4.31
CA PHE A 21 -2.47 -13.69 -4.56
C PHE A 21 -3.93 -14.10 -4.35
N LEU A 22 -4.61 -13.53 -3.37
CA LEU A 22 -6.04 -13.75 -3.19
C LEU A 22 -6.85 -13.16 -4.37
N GLN A 23 -6.46 -12.00 -4.89
CA GLN A 23 -7.08 -11.40 -6.08
C GLN A 23 -6.96 -12.30 -7.31
N LEU A 24 -5.82 -13.01 -7.46
CA LEU A 24 -5.62 -13.97 -8.56
C LEU A 24 -6.58 -15.17 -8.51
N GLN A 25 -7.14 -15.49 -7.35
CA GLN A 25 -8.11 -16.58 -7.20
C GLN A 25 -9.54 -16.16 -7.57
N VAL A 26 -9.80 -14.88 -7.76
CA VAL A 26 -11.14 -14.38 -8.12
C VAL A 26 -11.40 -14.65 -9.61
N PRO A 27 -12.49 -15.34 -9.96
CA PRO A 27 -12.79 -15.66 -11.36
C PRO A 27 -13.05 -14.40 -12.20
N PHE A 28 -12.45 -14.35 -13.38
CA PHE A 28 -12.41 -13.21 -14.31
C PHE A 28 -13.76 -12.97 -15.03
N HIS A 29 -14.86 -12.68 -14.32
CA HIS A 29 -16.13 -12.42 -14.98
C HIS A 29 -16.91 -11.24 -14.40
N GLY A 30 -17.11 -10.20 -15.23
CA GLY A 30 -18.09 -9.14 -15.07
C GLY A 30 -17.82 -8.09 -13.98
N ILE A 31 -18.80 -7.21 -13.76
CA ILE A 31 -18.74 -6.10 -12.80
C ILE A 31 -18.45 -6.57 -11.36
N LYS A 32 -18.98 -7.75 -10.98
CA LYS A 32 -18.74 -8.34 -9.65
C LYS A 32 -17.25 -8.56 -9.37
N TYR A 33 -16.47 -8.92 -10.38
CA TYR A 33 -15.03 -9.08 -10.28
C TYR A 33 -14.34 -7.77 -9.85
N LEU A 34 -14.61 -6.66 -10.55
CA LEU A 34 -14.03 -5.36 -10.22
C LEU A 34 -14.40 -4.89 -8.81
N VAL A 35 -15.63 -5.12 -8.38
CA VAL A 35 -16.08 -4.77 -7.03
C VAL A 35 -15.30 -5.56 -5.97
N ILE A 36 -15.11 -6.87 -6.16
CA ILE A 36 -14.35 -7.70 -5.23
C ILE A 36 -12.90 -7.23 -5.15
N LEU A 37 -12.27 -6.95 -6.29
CA LEU A 37 -10.90 -6.44 -6.32
C LEU A 37 -10.78 -5.09 -5.61
N ALA A 38 -11.74 -4.19 -5.82
CA ALA A 38 -11.78 -2.89 -5.14
C ALA A 38 -11.93 -3.04 -3.62
N ILE A 39 -12.78 -3.96 -3.15
CA ILE A 39 -12.93 -4.26 -1.72
C ILE A 39 -11.62 -4.79 -1.14
N MET A 40 -10.93 -5.70 -1.84
CA MET A 40 -9.65 -6.25 -1.38
C MET A 40 -8.56 -5.16 -1.29
N SER A 41 -8.53 -4.24 -2.27
CA SER A 41 -7.63 -3.07 -2.22
C SER A 41 -7.99 -2.13 -1.08
N ALA A 42 -9.27 -1.93 -0.79
CA ALA A 42 -9.75 -1.14 0.34
C ALA A 42 -9.34 -1.76 1.69
N VAL A 43 -9.38 -3.09 1.82
CA VAL A 43 -8.86 -3.80 3.00
C VAL A 43 -7.37 -3.53 3.20
N PHE A 44 -6.61 -3.49 2.12
CA PHE A 44 -5.18 -3.11 2.19
C PHE A 44 -5.00 -1.67 2.66
N LEU A 45 -5.78 -0.73 2.17
CA LEU A 45 -5.75 0.66 2.65
C LEU A 45 -6.16 0.79 4.13
N ALA A 46 -7.12 -0.03 4.58
CA ALA A 46 -7.54 -0.07 5.98
C ALA A 46 -6.37 -0.47 6.90
N TYR A 47 -5.47 -1.36 6.46
CA TYR A 47 -4.27 -1.69 7.21
C TYR A 47 -3.42 -0.45 7.53
N PHE A 48 -3.16 0.42 6.53
CA PHE A 48 -2.41 1.67 6.73
C PHE A 48 -3.15 2.63 7.66
N PHE A 49 -4.46 2.77 7.48
CA PHE A 49 -5.29 3.61 8.33
C PHE A 49 -5.24 3.15 9.80
N PHE A 50 -5.45 1.88 10.08
CA PHE A 50 -5.46 1.36 11.45
C PHE A 50 -4.08 1.40 12.09
N CYS A 51 -3.02 1.08 11.37
CA CYS A 51 -1.66 1.26 11.89
C CYS A 51 -1.43 2.70 12.34
N ALA A 52 -1.83 3.68 11.53
CA ALA A 52 -1.69 5.09 11.87
C ALA A 52 -2.58 5.50 13.03
N PHE A 53 -3.83 5.03 13.07
CA PHE A 53 -4.79 5.32 14.14
C PHE A 53 -4.25 4.86 15.50
N PHE A 54 -3.78 3.61 15.61
CA PHE A 54 -3.27 3.08 16.87
C PHE A 54 -1.98 3.74 17.34
N PHE A 55 -1.08 4.07 16.42
CA PHE A 55 0.22 4.70 16.72
C PHE A 55 0.20 6.23 16.62
N SER A 56 -0.97 6.85 16.44
CA SER A 56 -1.11 8.30 16.40
C SER A 56 -0.67 8.94 17.72
N SER A 57 0.14 10.01 17.64
CA SER A 57 0.57 10.80 18.78
C SER A 57 0.94 12.21 18.33
N LYS A 58 0.47 13.24 19.06
CA LYS A 58 0.85 14.64 18.80
C LYS A 58 2.35 14.88 18.88
N GLN A 59 3.04 14.16 19.77
CA GLN A 59 4.48 14.32 20.00
C GLN A 59 5.35 13.78 18.85
N HIS A 60 4.79 12.95 17.97
CA HIS A 60 5.55 12.23 16.96
C HIS A 60 5.08 12.55 15.54
N LYS A 61 5.36 13.78 15.10
CA LYS A 61 5.04 14.23 13.71
C LYS A 61 5.71 13.40 12.60
N LYS A 62 6.71 12.57 12.94
CA LYS A 62 7.48 11.77 11.98
C LYS A 62 7.05 10.29 11.88
N ASN A 63 5.90 9.92 12.46
CA ASN A 63 5.44 8.53 12.44
C ASN A 63 5.27 7.96 11.02
N SER A 64 4.73 8.75 10.11
CA SER A 64 4.60 8.36 8.71
C SER A 64 5.95 8.09 8.06
N LEU A 65 6.98 8.88 8.37
CA LEU A 65 8.33 8.68 7.82
C LEU A 65 8.86 7.29 8.22
N TYR A 66 8.79 6.94 9.50
CA TYR A 66 9.29 5.65 9.99
C TYR A 66 8.50 4.46 9.42
N PHE A 67 7.19 4.62 9.24
CA PHE A 67 6.36 3.57 8.66
C PHE A 67 6.68 3.35 7.19
N PHE A 68 6.87 4.43 6.41
CA PHE A 68 7.09 4.36 4.96
C PHE A 68 8.54 4.15 4.53
N VAL A 69 9.51 4.03 5.46
CA VAL A 69 10.92 3.78 5.11
C VAL A 69 11.06 2.55 4.21
N THR A 70 10.52 1.40 4.62
CA THR A 70 10.64 0.16 3.83
C THR A 70 9.83 0.20 2.54
N PRO A 71 8.53 0.57 2.54
CA PRO A 71 7.77 0.75 1.31
C PRO A 71 8.45 1.69 0.30
N PHE A 72 9.06 2.77 0.77
CA PHE A 72 9.73 3.73 -0.09
C PHE A 72 11.05 3.18 -0.65
N ILE A 73 11.84 2.48 0.16
CA ILE A 73 13.07 1.81 -0.32
C ILE A 73 12.71 0.77 -1.38
N LEU A 74 11.70 -0.05 -1.15
CA LEU A 74 11.24 -1.05 -2.12
C LEU A 74 10.73 -0.39 -3.41
N PHE A 75 10.03 0.74 -3.30
CA PHE A 75 9.63 1.54 -4.44
C PHE A 75 10.84 2.02 -5.26
N LEU A 76 11.87 2.60 -4.60
CA LEU A 76 13.09 3.05 -5.28
C LEU A 76 13.82 1.90 -5.97
N VAL A 77 13.89 0.76 -5.32
CA VAL A 77 14.51 -0.46 -5.86
C VAL A 77 13.74 -0.95 -7.09
N ASN A 78 12.40 -0.92 -7.07
CA ASN A 78 11.57 -1.24 -8.22
C ASN A 78 11.78 -0.25 -9.39
N PHE A 79 11.95 1.03 -9.05
CA PHE A 79 12.17 2.10 -10.02
C PHE A 79 13.47 1.93 -10.80
N ILE A 80 14.53 1.41 -10.20
CA ILE A 80 15.83 1.20 -10.85
C ILE A 80 15.75 0.12 -11.96
N GLY A 81 14.65 -0.65 -12.03
CA GLY A 81 14.36 -1.55 -13.16
C GLY A 81 15.25 -2.79 -13.26
N TRP A 82 16.35 -2.82 -12.49
CA TRP A 82 17.32 -3.91 -12.54
C TRP A 82 16.79 -5.22 -11.96
N ILE A 83 15.92 -5.11 -10.96
CA ILE A 83 15.35 -6.23 -10.20
C ILE A 83 14.21 -6.93 -10.98
N GLN A 84 13.63 -6.29 -11.99
CA GLN A 84 12.58 -6.88 -12.82
C GLN A 84 13.01 -8.16 -13.54
N LYS A 85 14.31 -8.40 -13.69
CA LYS A 85 14.86 -9.66 -14.22
C LYS A 85 14.64 -10.87 -13.29
N TYR A 86 14.41 -10.62 -12.00
CA TYR A 86 14.21 -11.66 -10.99
C TYR A 86 12.76 -11.65 -10.51
N VAL A 87 11.94 -12.56 -11.04
CA VAL A 87 10.48 -12.61 -10.78
C VAL A 87 10.11 -12.56 -9.29
N VAL A 88 10.82 -13.30 -8.45
CA VAL A 88 10.54 -13.35 -7.01
C VAL A 88 10.86 -12.01 -6.34
N LEU A 89 12.00 -11.40 -6.68
CA LEU A 89 12.39 -10.09 -6.14
C LEU A 89 11.46 -8.98 -6.65
N ALA A 90 11.06 -9.03 -7.92
CA ALA A 90 10.11 -8.09 -8.49
C ALA A 90 8.74 -8.16 -7.78
N LEU A 91 8.27 -9.35 -7.44
CA LEU A 91 7.03 -9.53 -6.66
C LEU A 91 7.15 -8.91 -5.26
N ILE A 92 8.23 -9.18 -4.53
CA ILE A 92 8.44 -8.61 -3.18
C ILE A 92 8.48 -7.09 -3.24
N VAL A 93 9.20 -6.54 -4.22
CA VAL A 93 9.37 -5.10 -4.40
C VAL A 93 8.06 -4.41 -4.79
N SER A 94 7.23 -5.07 -5.58
CA SER A 94 5.92 -4.56 -5.99
C SER A 94 4.81 -4.78 -4.95
N GLY A 95 5.12 -5.38 -3.80
CA GLY A 95 4.12 -5.80 -2.82
C GLY A 95 3.15 -4.71 -2.37
N VAL A 96 3.58 -3.45 -2.28
CA VAL A 96 2.68 -2.34 -1.93
C VAL A 96 1.79 -1.91 -3.10
N SER A 97 2.26 -2.02 -4.34
CA SER A 97 1.51 -1.66 -5.55
C SER A 97 0.63 -2.79 -6.07
N ALA A 98 1.00 -4.03 -5.78
CA ALA A 98 0.34 -5.22 -6.31
C ALA A 98 -1.19 -5.27 -6.06
N PRO A 99 -1.73 -4.93 -4.88
CA PRO A 99 -3.17 -4.93 -4.65
C PRO A 99 -3.97 -3.98 -5.56
N PHE A 100 -3.30 -2.99 -6.16
CA PHE A 100 -3.94 -2.00 -7.04
C PHE A 100 -3.75 -2.31 -8.53
N HIS A 101 -2.97 -3.33 -8.86
CA HIS A 101 -2.59 -3.64 -10.23
C HIS A 101 -3.79 -3.85 -11.16
N TYR A 102 -4.83 -4.52 -10.68
CA TYR A 102 -6.01 -4.82 -11.48
C TYR A 102 -7.08 -3.72 -11.46
N VAL A 103 -7.09 -2.87 -10.45
CA VAL A 103 -8.12 -1.84 -10.29
C VAL A 103 -7.72 -0.53 -10.98
N LEU A 104 -6.47 -0.11 -10.83
CA LEU A 104 -6.01 1.18 -11.35
C LEU A 104 -5.68 1.18 -12.84
N PRO A 105 -5.05 0.15 -13.42
CA PRO A 105 -4.70 0.15 -14.83
C PRO A 105 -5.90 0.27 -15.74
N ASP A 106 -6.95 -0.52 -15.47
CA ASP A 106 -8.13 -0.60 -16.31
C ASP A 106 -9.03 0.64 -16.22
N LEU A 107 -8.97 1.37 -15.08
CA LEU A 107 -9.82 2.53 -14.84
C LEU A 107 -9.16 3.86 -15.23
N ILE A 108 -7.83 3.98 -15.11
CA ILE A 108 -7.18 5.29 -15.18
C ILE A 108 -6.15 5.39 -16.31
N PHE A 109 -5.45 4.33 -16.66
CA PHE A 109 -4.33 4.37 -17.60
C PHE A 109 -4.32 3.20 -18.60
N PRO A 110 -4.93 3.34 -19.76
CA PRO A 110 -4.81 2.35 -20.82
C PRO A 110 -3.43 2.46 -21.50
N GLY A 111 -2.49 1.59 -21.17
CA GLY A 111 -1.25 1.41 -21.92
C GLY A 111 0.06 1.39 -21.14
N ASP A 112 1.07 0.71 -21.70
CA ASP A 112 2.35 0.36 -21.09
C ASP A 112 3.29 1.53 -20.69
N LYS A 113 3.02 2.74 -21.13
CA LYS A 113 3.89 3.91 -20.90
C LYS A 113 3.83 4.46 -19.46
N TYR A 114 2.93 3.97 -18.64
CA TYR A 114 2.61 4.55 -17.34
C TYR A 114 3.07 3.71 -16.14
N TYR A 115 3.90 2.71 -16.33
CA TYR A 115 4.41 1.84 -15.26
C TYR A 115 5.01 2.61 -14.07
N LEU A 116 5.65 3.73 -14.35
CA LEU A 116 6.25 4.63 -13.37
C LEU A 116 5.19 5.31 -12.49
N ILE A 117 4.17 5.89 -13.14
CA ILE A 117 3.06 6.55 -12.45
C ILE A 117 2.25 5.53 -11.65
N MET A 118 2.10 4.33 -12.19
CA MET A 118 1.42 3.20 -11.55
C MET A 118 2.08 2.74 -10.27
N SER A 119 3.40 2.81 -10.16
CA SER A 119 4.12 2.42 -8.94
C SER A 119 4.12 3.51 -7.87
N ILE A 120 4.04 4.79 -8.26
CA ILE A 120 3.98 5.93 -7.31
C ILE A 120 2.58 6.08 -6.74
N PHE A 121 1.54 5.93 -7.55
CA PHE A 121 0.16 6.21 -7.18
C PHE A 121 -0.34 5.36 -5.99
N PRO A 122 -0.11 4.03 -5.96
CA PRO A 122 -0.43 3.21 -4.79
C PRO A 122 0.27 3.67 -3.51
N LEU A 123 1.53 4.05 -3.60
CA LEU A 123 2.29 4.54 -2.45
C LEU A 123 1.69 5.84 -1.90
N VAL A 124 1.29 6.76 -2.78
CA VAL A 124 0.64 8.02 -2.40
C VAL A 124 -0.73 7.77 -1.75
N ILE A 125 -1.54 6.87 -2.31
CA ILE A 125 -2.84 6.49 -1.73
C ILE A 125 -2.66 5.88 -0.33
N CYS A 126 -1.72 4.96 -0.17
CA CYS A 126 -1.40 4.36 1.13
C CYS A 126 -0.95 5.43 2.13
N TRP A 127 -0.13 6.39 1.70
CA TRP A 127 0.30 7.50 2.54
C TRP A 127 -0.85 8.41 2.95
N ILE A 128 -1.79 8.72 2.04
CA ILE A 128 -3.00 9.49 2.35
C ILE A 128 -3.86 8.74 3.37
N ALA A 129 -4.11 7.44 3.18
CA ALA A 129 -4.86 6.61 4.12
C ALA A 129 -4.21 6.61 5.52
N PHE A 130 -2.88 6.50 5.57
CA PHE A 130 -2.11 6.61 6.81
C PHE A 130 -2.29 7.98 7.47
N LYS A 131 -2.20 9.08 6.72
CA LYS A 131 -2.36 10.43 7.24
C LYS A 131 -3.77 10.71 7.77
N ILE A 132 -4.78 10.17 7.12
CA ILE A 132 -6.17 10.26 7.60
C ILE A 132 -6.29 9.50 8.93
N GLY A 133 -5.80 8.26 9.01
CA GLY A 133 -5.80 7.46 10.22
C GLY A 133 -5.07 8.13 11.39
N GLU A 134 -3.92 8.76 11.13
CA GLU A 134 -3.16 9.52 12.13
C GLU A 134 -3.98 10.71 12.69
N ARG A 135 -4.63 11.49 11.82
CA ARG A 135 -5.46 12.62 12.23
C ARG A 135 -6.68 12.18 13.04
N VAL A 136 -7.38 11.15 12.57
CA VAL A 136 -8.54 10.60 13.25
C VAL A 136 -8.13 10.05 14.62
N GLY A 137 -7.03 9.30 14.69
CA GLY A 137 -6.52 8.75 15.94
C GLY A 137 -6.13 9.82 16.98
N ILE A 138 -5.51 10.92 16.53
CA ILE A 138 -5.21 12.08 17.43
C ILE A 138 -6.51 12.68 17.95
N TYR A 139 -7.48 12.94 17.07
CA TYR A 139 -8.76 13.53 17.45
C TYR A 139 -9.52 12.68 18.47
N PHE A 140 -9.55 11.37 18.31
CA PHE A 140 -10.20 10.47 19.27
C PHE A 140 -9.50 10.47 20.64
N LYS A 141 -8.17 10.45 20.65
CA LYS A 141 -7.39 10.44 21.90
C LYS A 141 -7.48 11.75 22.69
N GLU A 142 -7.88 12.84 22.05
CA GLU A 142 -8.09 14.14 22.70
C GLU A 142 -9.46 14.28 23.35
N ARG A 143 -10.44 13.49 22.90
CA ARG A 143 -11.81 13.54 23.43
C ARG A 143 -12.07 12.57 24.59
N ILE A 144 -11.18 11.61 24.76
CA ILE A 144 -11.22 10.63 25.85
C ILE A 144 -10.33 11.11 26.99
#